data_cd992142212254c67ec4fece953d9aaf
#
_entry.id   cd992142212254c67ec4fece953d9aaf
#
_cell.length_a   1.000
_cell.length_b   1.000
_cell.length_c   1.000
_cell.angle_alpha   90.00
_cell.angle_beta   90.00
_cell.angle_gamma   90.00
#
_symmetry.space_group_name_H-M   'P 1'
#
loop_
_entity.id
_entity.type
_entity.pdbx_description
1 polymer ?
#
loop_
_entity_poly.entity_id
_entity_poly.type
_entity_poly.pdbx_seq_one_letter_code
_entity_poly.pdbx_strand_id
1 'polypeptide(L)'
;GLIIKLLRSRLRQMQREYSSCKNMKRQSILIIYTGGTIGMQRDENGTLIPFDFNSIEKEFPAVRHLHVHIDVHKLPPIDSSNVTPRLWTELAHTVRDNYDKYDGFVVLHGTDTMSYTASALSFMFENLKKPVVFTGSQIPMGIMRTDGRENLITAIEIAAAEKNGYPIVPEVSLYFQNKLFRANRTSKLSAEALNAFDSRNYPPLAEVGVNINYNW
;
A
#
# COMPACT_ATOMS: atom_id res chain seq x y z
N GLY A 1 -14.59 -45.66 -16.21
CA GLY A 1 -14.26 -45.00 -17.26
C GLY A 1 -13.96 -43.49 -17.26
N LEU A 2 -14.77 -42.71 -17.95
CA LEU A 2 -14.56 -41.31 -18.29
C LEU A 2 -14.54 -40.39 -17.04
N ILE A 3 -15.46 -40.63 -16.10
CA ILE A 3 -15.60 -39.86 -14.84
C ILE A 3 -14.35 -39.97 -13.97
N ILE A 4 -13.73 -41.13 -13.86
CA ILE A 4 -12.51 -41.35 -13.08
C ILE A 4 -11.32 -40.62 -13.72
N LYS A 5 -11.25 -40.54 -15.05
CA LYS A 5 -10.20 -39.78 -15.77
C LYS A 5 -10.36 -38.27 -15.52
N LEU A 6 -11.59 -37.75 -15.56
CA LEU A 6 -11.90 -36.35 -15.28
C LEU A 6 -11.57 -35.95 -13.81
N LEU A 7 -11.94 -36.78 -12.84
CA LEU A 7 -11.61 -36.56 -11.44
C LEU A 7 -10.11 -36.57 -11.17
N ARG A 8 -9.37 -37.52 -11.77
CA ARG A 8 -7.91 -37.58 -11.70
C ARG A 8 -7.24 -36.37 -12.36
N SER A 9 -7.77 -35.88 -13.46
CA SER A 9 -7.29 -34.66 -14.13
C SER A 9 -7.48 -33.43 -13.25
N ARG A 10 -8.66 -33.25 -12.67
CA ARG A 10 -8.95 -32.15 -11.72
C ARG A 10 -8.09 -32.22 -10.47
N LEU A 11 -7.93 -33.40 -9.87
CA LEU A 11 -7.04 -33.59 -8.71
C LEU A 11 -5.59 -33.24 -9.03
N ARG A 12 -5.07 -33.63 -10.20
CA ARG A 12 -3.71 -33.24 -10.63
C ARG A 12 -3.59 -31.76 -10.89
N GLN A 13 -4.62 -31.12 -11.42
CA GLN A 13 -4.66 -29.68 -11.63
C GLN A 13 -4.66 -28.94 -10.30
N MET A 14 -5.52 -29.34 -9.35
CA MET A 14 -5.53 -28.79 -7.99
C MET A 14 -4.20 -29.00 -7.24
N GLN A 15 -3.57 -30.18 -7.41
CA GLN A 15 -2.24 -30.45 -6.82
C GLN A 15 -1.14 -29.58 -7.44
N ARG A 16 -1.20 -29.31 -8.76
CA ARG A 16 -0.26 -28.38 -9.42
C ARG A 16 -0.48 -26.95 -8.98
N GLU A 17 -1.71 -26.50 -8.85
CA GLU A 17 -2.08 -25.18 -8.36
C GLU A 17 -1.66 -25.02 -6.88
N TYR A 18 -1.89 -26.03 -6.05
CA TYR A 18 -1.43 -26.06 -4.64
C TYR A 18 0.11 -26.06 -4.52
N SER A 19 0.81 -26.82 -5.37
CA SER A 19 2.29 -26.85 -5.39
C SER A 19 2.87 -25.54 -5.94
N SER A 20 2.21 -24.91 -6.90
CA SER A 20 2.57 -23.59 -7.43
C SER A 20 2.41 -22.52 -6.34
N CYS A 21 1.30 -22.57 -5.58
CA CYS A 21 1.06 -21.65 -4.46
C CYS A 21 2.10 -21.82 -3.33
N LYS A 22 2.57 -23.05 -3.10
CA LYS A 22 3.59 -23.36 -2.07
C LYS A 22 5.00 -22.88 -2.44
N ASN A 23 5.28 -22.66 -3.74
CA ASN A 23 6.56 -22.19 -4.27
C ASN A 23 6.55 -20.69 -4.65
N MET A 24 5.48 -19.95 -4.35
CA MET A 24 5.50 -18.51 -4.59
C MET A 24 6.49 -17.84 -3.64
N LYS A 25 7.43 -17.11 -4.20
CA LYS A 25 8.35 -16.25 -3.44
C LYS A 25 7.52 -15.33 -2.55
N ARG A 26 7.79 -15.32 -1.26
CA ARG A 26 7.18 -14.37 -0.33
C ARG A 26 7.68 -12.97 -0.68
N GLN A 27 6.79 -12.07 -1.05
CA GLN A 27 7.15 -10.70 -1.39
C GLN A 27 7.62 -9.95 -0.15
N SER A 28 8.63 -9.09 -0.31
CA SER A 28 9.17 -8.25 0.76
C SER A 28 8.75 -6.80 0.52
N ILE A 29 8.04 -6.22 1.48
CA ILE A 29 7.49 -4.87 1.39
C ILE A 29 8.12 -3.99 2.46
N LEU A 30 8.63 -2.83 2.06
CA LEU A 30 9.09 -1.80 3.00
C LEU A 30 7.99 -0.76 3.20
N ILE A 31 7.53 -0.63 4.45
CA ILE A 31 6.69 0.49 4.86
C ILE A 31 7.60 1.65 5.26
N ILE A 32 7.41 2.82 4.65
CA ILE A 32 8.12 4.05 4.98
C ILE A 32 7.13 5.00 5.66
N TYR A 33 7.32 5.26 6.94
CA TYR A 33 6.47 6.15 7.71
C TYR A 33 7.08 7.56 7.75
N THR A 34 6.29 8.56 7.35
CA THR A 34 6.70 9.97 7.32
C THR A 34 5.92 10.85 8.29
N GLY A 35 4.90 10.32 8.95
CA GLY A 35 3.99 11.08 9.81
C GLY A 35 2.53 10.95 9.37
N GLY A 36 1.72 11.89 9.81
CA GLY A 36 0.28 11.95 9.52
C GLY A 36 -0.59 11.13 10.47
N THR A 37 -1.89 11.32 10.32
CA THR A 37 -2.92 10.75 11.20
C THR A 37 -2.89 9.23 11.29
N ILE A 38 -2.49 8.54 10.21
CA ILE A 38 -2.37 7.08 10.18
C ILE A 38 -1.34 6.53 11.19
N GLY A 39 -0.35 7.34 11.58
CA GLY A 39 0.65 6.98 12.57
C GLY A 39 0.27 7.29 14.01
N MET A 40 -0.99 7.60 14.28
CA MET A 40 -1.47 7.98 15.61
C MET A 40 -2.53 7.00 16.08
N GLN A 41 -2.52 6.73 17.40
CA GLN A 41 -3.56 5.99 18.12
C GLN A 41 -3.90 6.70 19.42
N ARG A 42 -5.05 6.39 20.01
CA ARG A 42 -5.39 6.88 21.35
C ARG A 42 -4.94 5.86 22.39
N ASP A 43 -4.35 6.37 23.47
CA ASP A 43 -4.10 5.58 24.68
C ASP A 43 -5.40 5.43 25.52
N GLU A 44 -5.29 4.76 26.65
CA GLU A 44 -6.41 4.53 27.59
C GLU A 44 -7.01 5.83 28.14
N ASN A 45 -6.26 6.92 28.13
CA ASN A 45 -6.68 8.25 28.56
C ASN A 45 -7.25 9.11 27.42
N GLY A 46 -7.30 8.56 26.21
CA GLY A 46 -7.76 9.27 25.00
C GLY A 46 -6.72 10.22 24.37
N THR A 47 -5.48 10.21 24.87
CA THR A 47 -4.37 11.01 24.33
C THR A 47 -3.84 10.37 23.04
N LEU A 48 -3.53 11.19 22.03
CA LEU A 48 -2.92 10.71 20.80
C LEU A 48 -1.44 10.35 21.05
N ILE A 49 -1.11 9.10 20.81
CA ILE A 49 0.25 8.54 20.91
C ILE A 49 0.64 7.92 19.55
N PRO A 50 1.96 7.80 19.25
CA PRO A 50 2.42 7.12 18.04
C PRO A 50 1.95 5.66 17.98
N PHE A 51 1.47 5.23 16.80
CA PHE A 51 1.18 3.84 16.51
C PHE A 51 2.48 3.05 16.32
N ASP A 52 2.57 1.87 16.93
CA ASP A 52 3.73 1.00 16.73
C ASP A 52 3.55 0.06 15.52
N PHE A 53 4.09 0.49 14.38
CA PHE A 53 4.07 -0.30 13.15
C PHE A 53 4.87 -1.62 13.23
N ASN A 54 5.76 -1.80 14.22
CA ASN A 54 6.44 -3.09 14.40
C ASN A 54 5.49 -4.18 14.90
N SER A 55 4.36 -3.79 15.47
CA SER A 55 3.31 -4.71 15.91
C SER A 55 2.18 -4.91 14.88
N ILE A 56 2.38 -4.46 13.64
CA ILE A 56 1.32 -4.46 12.59
C ILE A 56 0.67 -5.84 12.39
N GLU A 57 1.45 -6.92 12.39
CA GLU A 57 0.94 -8.28 12.26
C GLU A 57 0.15 -8.75 13.50
N LYS A 58 0.43 -8.18 14.66
CA LYS A 58 -0.29 -8.46 15.91
C LYS A 58 -1.60 -7.67 15.95
N GLU A 59 -1.54 -6.39 15.61
CA GLU A 59 -2.70 -5.48 15.60
C GLU A 59 -3.67 -5.80 14.45
N PHE A 60 -3.14 -6.24 13.31
CA PHE A 60 -3.91 -6.58 12.11
C PHE A 60 -3.61 -7.99 11.64
N PRO A 61 -4.19 -9.03 12.28
CA PRO A 61 -3.93 -10.43 11.91
C PRO A 61 -4.20 -10.76 10.45
N ALA A 62 -5.09 -10.01 9.78
CA ALA A 62 -5.38 -10.15 8.35
C ALA A 62 -4.13 -9.98 7.47
N VAL A 63 -3.15 -9.18 7.89
CA VAL A 63 -1.88 -8.97 7.15
C VAL A 63 -1.10 -10.28 6.98
N ARG A 64 -1.21 -11.22 7.92
CA ARG A 64 -0.57 -12.53 7.83
C ARG A 64 -1.07 -13.38 6.65
N HIS A 65 -2.31 -13.14 6.21
CA HIS A 65 -2.89 -13.85 5.07
C HIS A 65 -2.33 -13.36 3.72
N LEU A 66 -1.70 -12.20 3.68
CA LEU A 66 -1.06 -11.68 2.47
C LEU A 66 0.24 -12.42 2.12
N HIS A 67 0.77 -13.25 3.04
CA HIS A 67 2.03 -13.99 2.84
C HIS A 67 3.21 -13.10 2.40
N VAL A 68 3.27 -11.88 2.93
CA VAL A 68 4.34 -10.91 2.68
C VAL A 68 5.29 -10.84 3.87
N HIS A 69 6.54 -10.45 3.61
CA HIS A 69 7.46 -9.99 4.64
C HIS A 69 7.40 -8.47 4.70
N ILE A 70 7.26 -7.91 5.90
CA ILE A 70 7.10 -6.46 6.10
C ILE A 70 8.19 -5.96 7.03
N ASP A 71 8.92 -4.96 6.55
CA ASP A 71 9.79 -4.14 7.37
C ASP A 71 9.30 -2.70 7.41
N VAL A 72 9.67 -1.98 8.46
CA VAL A 72 9.24 -0.60 8.66
C VAL A 72 10.45 0.31 8.82
N HIS A 73 10.54 1.32 7.96
CA HIS A 73 11.50 2.43 8.07
C HIS A 73 10.77 3.70 8.52
N LYS A 74 11.20 4.26 9.64
CA LYS A 74 10.59 5.47 10.21
C LYS A 74 11.48 6.67 9.90
N LEU A 75 10.98 7.61 9.12
CA LEU A 75 11.56 8.96 9.03
C LEU A 75 11.06 9.81 10.21
N PRO A 76 11.73 10.92 10.54
CA PRO A 76 11.20 11.86 11.52
C PRO A 76 9.77 12.27 11.15
N PRO A 77 8.78 12.05 12.03
CA PRO A 77 7.38 12.30 11.69
C PRO A 77 7.15 13.80 11.49
N ILE A 78 6.48 14.13 10.39
CA ILE A 78 6.14 15.50 10.03
C ILE A 78 4.63 15.63 9.79
N ASP A 79 4.06 16.74 10.21
CA ASP A 79 2.74 17.15 9.74
C ASP A 79 2.82 17.46 8.24
N SER A 80 1.91 16.88 7.46
CA SER A 80 1.98 17.02 6.00
C SER A 80 1.85 18.47 5.51
N SER A 81 1.23 19.36 6.29
CA SER A 81 1.21 20.80 5.99
C SER A 81 2.60 21.45 6.00
N ASN A 82 3.56 20.84 6.69
CA ASN A 82 4.95 21.32 6.82
C ASN A 82 5.92 20.58 5.87
N VAL A 83 5.44 19.76 4.96
CA VAL A 83 6.29 19.04 4.00
C VAL A 83 6.99 19.99 3.05
N THR A 84 8.27 19.75 2.86
CA THR A 84 9.14 20.51 1.95
C THR A 84 9.78 19.56 0.92
N PRO A 85 10.36 20.07 -0.19
CA PRO A 85 11.08 19.24 -1.17
C PRO A 85 12.20 18.38 -0.57
N ARG A 86 12.71 18.73 0.60
CA ARG A 86 13.71 17.93 1.32
C ARG A 86 13.17 16.54 1.65
N LEU A 87 11.90 16.43 2.08
CA LEU A 87 11.27 15.14 2.35
C LEU A 87 11.17 14.29 1.08
N TRP A 88 10.87 14.92 -0.07
CA TRP A 88 10.82 14.19 -1.35
C TRP A 88 12.17 13.55 -1.71
N THR A 89 13.25 14.30 -1.52
CA THR A 89 14.62 13.81 -1.73
C THR A 89 14.96 12.68 -0.75
N GLU A 90 14.60 12.83 0.52
CA GLU A 90 14.83 11.82 1.56
C GLU A 90 14.06 10.51 1.27
N LEU A 91 12.79 10.63 0.86
CA LEU A 91 11.98 9.49 0.42
C LEU A 91 12.57 8.81 -0.81
N ALA A 92 12.99 9.58 -1.82
CA ALA A 92 13.60 9.05 -3.03
C ALA A 92 14.89 8.29 -2.72
N HIS A 93 15.75 8.81 -1.83
CA HIS A 93 16.94 8.13 -1.36
C HIS A 93 16.59 6.85 -0.59
N THR A 94 15.60 6.91 0.33
CA THR A 94 15.15 5.74 1.10
C THR A 94 14.69 4.61 0.18
N VAL A 95 13.89 4.90 -0.84
CA VAL A 95 13.46 3.90 -1.83
C VAL A 95 14.64 3.37 -2.63
N ARG A 96 15.53 4.25 -3.13
CA ARG A 96 16.71 3.88 -3.92
C ARG A 96 17.65 2.95 -3.12
N ASP A 97 17.97 3.29 -1.89
CA ASP A 97 18.94 2.58 -1.05
C ASP A 97 18.41 1.21 -0.59
N ASN A 98 17.11 1.01 -0.68
CA ASN A 98 16.41 -0.23 -0.35
C ASN A 98 15.84 -0.96 -1.58
N TYR A 99 16.08 -0.44 -2.79
CA TYR A 99 15.41 -0.92 -4.01
C TYR A 99 15.65 -2.40 -4.29
N ASP A 100 16.87 -2.89 -4.08
CA ASP A 100 17.23 -4.28 -4.35
C ASP A 100 16.76 -5.26 -3.27
N LYS A 101 16.44 -4.76 -2.07
CA LYS A 101 16.05 -5.59 -0.91
C LYS A 101 14.55 -5.89 -0.89
N TYR A 102 13.72 -4.99 -1.39
CA TYR A 102 12.26 -5.08 -1.30
C TYR A 102 11.63 -5.16 -2.68
N ASP A 103 10.51 -5.87 -2.77
CA ASP A 103 9.75 -6.06 -4.00
C ASP A 103 8.73 -4.92 -4.23
N GLY A 104 8.37 -4.20 -3.18
CA GLY A 104 7.48 -3.03 -3.22
C GLY A 104 7.62 -2.13 -2.00
N PHE A 105 7.06 -0.94 -2.10
CA PHE A 105 7.14 0.10 -1.08
C PHE A 105 5.75 0.66 -0.77
N VAL A 106 5.46 0.87 0.51
CA VAL A 106 4.25 1.57 0.97
C VAL A 106 4.68 2.80 1.75
N VAL A 107 4.26 3.99 1.32
CA VAL A 107 4.59 5.25 1.99
C VAL A 107 3.36 5.73 2.78
N LEU A 108 3.50 5.80 4.09
CA LEU A 108 2.48 6.33 4.99
C LEU A 108 2.73 7.83 5.20
N HIS A 109 1.76 8.64 4.78
CA HIS A 109 1.90 10.08 4.68
C HIS A 109 0.63 10.80 5.16
N GLY A 110 0.78 12.01 5.68
CA GLY A 110 -0.38 12.87 6.01
C GLY A 110 -1.13 13.28 4.74
N THR A 111 -2.46 13.36 4.83
CA THR A 111 -3.33 13.48 3.64
C THR A 111 -3.26 14.83 2.94
N ASP A 112 -2.89 15.93 3.64
CA ASP A 112 -2.99 17.29 3.08
C ASP A 112 -2.07 17.51 1.88
N THR A 113 -0.86 16.97 1.91
CA THR A 113 0.10 17.12 0.82
C THR A 113 0.55 15.80 0.19
N MET A 114 -0.13 14.69 0.51
CA MET A 114 0.23 13.37 -0.01
C MET A 114 0.23 13.32 -1.54
N SER A 115 -0.74 13.92 -2.20
CA SER A 115 -0.80 13.97 -3.66
C SER A 115 0.35 14.75 -4.27
N TYR A 116 0.84 15.79 -3.62
CA TYR A 116 2.01 16.57 -4.08
C TYR A 116 3.31 15.76 -3.93
N THR A 117 3.50 15.13 -2.78
CA THR A 117 4.67 14.28 -2.52
C THR A 117 4.70 13.09 -3.49
N ALA A 118 3.57 12.39 -3.64
CA ALA A 118 3.47 11.26 -4.55
C ALA A 118 3.69 11.67 -6.02
N SER A 119 3.13 12.81 -6.43
CA SER A 119 3.37 13.37 -7.76
C SER A 119 4.85 13.69 -7.98
N ALA A 120 5.51 14.36 -7.03
CA ALA A 120 6.93 14.69 -7.12
C ALA A 120 7.78 13.42 -7.28
N LEU A 121 7.56 12.38 -6.45
CA LEU A 121 8.31 11.13 -6.56
C LEU A 121 8.06 10.42 -7.90
N SER A 122 6.86 10.52 -8.48
CA SER A 122 6.57 9.92 -9.78
C SER A 122 7.44 10.48 -10.92
N PHE A 123 7.90 11.73 -10.79
CA PHE A 123 8.82 12.36 -11.73
C PHE A 123 10.30 12.21 -11.36
N MET A 124 10.59 11.93 -10.06
CA MET A 124 11.96 11.71 -9.60
C MET A 124 12.48 10.30 -9.90
N PHE A 125 11.58 9.31 -9.99
CA PHE A 125 11.95 7.93 -10.31
C PHE A 125 11.94 7.68 -11.82
N GLU A 126 13.11 7.40 -12.37
CA GLU A 126 13.26 6.96 -13.76
C GLU A 126 13.23 5.41 -13.82
N ASN A 127 12.51 4.88 -14.81
CA ASN A 127 12.44 3.43 -15.09
C ASN A 127 12.02 2.58 -13.88
N LEU A 128 11.11 3.08 -13.07
CA LEU A 128 10.59 2.38 -11.89
C LEU A 128 9.93 1.05 -12.30
N LYS A 129 10.39 -0.06 -11.70
CA LYS A 129 9.90 -1.42 -11.97
C LYS A 129 9.20 -2.05 -10.77
N LYS A 130 9.11 -1.32 -9.65
CA LYS A 130 8.51 -1.78 -8.40
C LYS A 130 7.42 -0.81 -7.95
N PRO A 131 6.36 -1.30 -7.31
CA PRO A 131 5.30 -0.43 -6.80
C PRO A 131 5.82 0.49 -5.70
N VAL A 132 5.40 1.75 -5.74
CA VAL A 132 5.51 2.70 -4.61
C VAL A 132 4.11 3.24 -4.35
N VAL A 133 3.45 2.70 -3.32
CA VAL A 133 2.05 2.98 -3.02
C VAL A 133 1.97 3.95 -1.85
N PHE A 134 1.48 5.16 -2.09
CA PHE A 134 1.17 6.12 -1.04
C PHE A 134 -0.20 5.83 -0.44
N THR A 135 -0.30 5.95 0.89
CA THR A 135 -1.57 5.93 1.60
C THR A 135 -1.49 6.69 2.92
N GLY A 136 -2.61 6.88 3.54
CA GLY A 136 -2.76 7.58 4.80
C GLY A 136 -4.13 7.31 5.41
N SER A 137 -4.55 8.12 6.38
CA SER A 137 -5.89 8.07 6.92
C SER A 137 -6.41 9.45 7.32
N GLN A 138 -7.73 9.62 7.28
CA GLN A 138 -8.41 10.79 7.84
C GLN A 138 -8.63 10.62 9.36
N ILE A 139 -8.75 9.37 9.82
CA ILE A 139 -9.04 9.03 11.22
C ILE A 139 -7.85 8.25 11.81
N PRO A 140 -7.38 8.59 13.03
CA PRO A 140 -6.30 7.86 13.70
C PRO A 140 -6.55 6.36 13.82
N MET A 141 -5.47 5.55 13.81
CA MET A 141 -5.56 4.07 13.79
C MET A 141 -6.35 3.46 14.94
N GLY A 142 -6.23 3.94 16.14
CA GLY A 142 -6.93 3.38 17.31
C GLY A 142 -8.41 3.76 17.44
N ILE A 143 -9.00 4.49 16.48
CA ILE A 143 -10.40 4.90 16.52
C ILE A 143 -11.28 3.84 15.85
N MET A 144 -12.47 3.58 16.45
CA MET A 144 -13.41 2.53 15.99
C MET A 144 -13.75 2.58 14.50
N ARG A 145 -13.84 3.77 13.90
CA ARG A 145 -14.21 3.98 12.49
C ARG A 145 -13.04 4.40 11.63
N THR A 146 -11.82 4.05 12.02
CA THR A 146 -10.63 4.40 11.24
C THR A 146 -10.68 3.81 9.83
N ASP A 147 -10.38 4.66 8.86
CA ASP A 147 -10.11 4.27 7.47
C ASP A 147 -8.66 3.76 7.29
N GLY A 148 -7.79 4.03 8.28
CA GLY A 148 -6.37 3.71 8.21
C GLY A 148 -6.07 2.21 8.10
N ARG A 149 -6.87 1.34 8.74
CA ARG A 149 -6.69 -0.11 8.69
C ARG A 149 -6.83 -0.63 7.27
N GLU A 150 -7.96 -0.35 6.63
CA GLU A 150 -8.24 -0.82 5.27
C GLU A 150 -7.29 -0.19 4.25
N ASN A 151 -7.01 1.10 4.41
CA ASN A 151 -6.06 1.79 3.55
C ASN A 151 -4.66 1.15 3.63
N LEU A 152 -4.17 0.81 4.81
CA LEU A 152 -2.86 0.20 5.01
C LEU A 152 -2.79 -1.22 4.45
N ILE A 153 -3.76 -2.09 4.83
CA ILE A 153 -3.78 -3.50 4.40
C ILE A 153 -3.85 -3.58 2.88
N THR A 154 -4.76 -2.81 2.26
CA THR A 154 -4.92 -2.81 0.81
C THR A 154 -3.72 -2.22 0.08
N ALA A 155 -3.07 -1.18 0.63
CA ALA A 155 -1.83 -0.65 0.04
C ALA A 155 -0.70 -1.68 0.05
N ILE A 156 -0.58 -2.49 1.11
CA ILE A 156 0.39 -3.60 1.18
C ILE A 156 0.04 -4.68 0.14
N GLU A 157 -1.23 -5.06 0.04
CA GLU A 157 -1.71 -6.04 -0.95
C GLU A 157 -1.38 -5.59 -2.37
N ILE A 158 -1.66 -4.32 -2.72
CA ILE A 158 -1.34 -3.74 -4.03
C ILE A 158 0.16 -3.72 -4.28
N ALA A 159 0.97 -3.34 -3.27
CA ALA A 159 2.42 -3.29 -3.40
C ALA A 159 3.05 -4.69 -3.58
N ALA A 160 2.38 -5.74 -3.10
CA ALA A 160 2.81 -7.12 -3.24
C ALA A 160 2.21 -7.84 -4.47
N ALA A 161 1.25 -7.21 -5.15
CA ALA A 161 0.50 -7.86 -6.23
C ALA A 161 1.35 -8.09 -7.48
N GLU A 162 1.39 -9.35 -7.93
CA GLU A 162 2.11 -9.78 -9.12
C GLU A 162 1.22 -10.55 -10.09
N LYS A 163 1.59 -10.46 -11.36
CA LYS A 163 1.03 -11.29 -12.43
C LYS A 163 2.17 -11.81 -13.29
N ASN A 164 2.29 -13.14 -13.40
CA ASN A 164 3.35 -13.80 -14.15
C ASN A 164 4.78 -13.41 -13.69
N GLY A 165 4.97 -13.16 -12.39
CA GLY A 165 6.27 -12.76 -11.82
C GLY A 165 6.63 -11.28 -12.00
N TYR A 166 5.70 -10.45 -12.42
CA TYR A 166 5.89 -9.00 -12.56
C TYR A 166 4.88 -8.24 -11.70
N PRO A 167 5.31 -7.15 -11.05
CA PRO A 167 4.39 -6.28 -10.33
C PRO A 167 3.25 -5.79 -11.23
N ILE A 168 2.03 -5.77 -10.71
CA ILE A 168 0.86 -5.34 -11.47
C ILE A 168 0.90 -3.83 -11.74
N VAL A 169 1.31 -3.03 -10.75
CA VAL A 169 1.37 -1.56 -10.85
C VAL A 169 2.79 -1.07 -10.52
N PRO A 170 3.76 -1.19 -11.45
CA PRO A 170 5.15 -0.79 -11.22
C PRO A 170 5.33 0.74 -11.39
N GLU A 171 4.56 1.51 -10.67
CA GLU A 171 4.61 2.98 -10.70
C GLU A 171 4.35 3.59 -9.32
N VAL A 172 4.55 4.89 -9.17
CA VAL A 172 4.11 5.63 -7.99
C VAL A 172 2.61 5.84 -8.09
N SER A 173 1.89 5.34 -7.09
CA SER A 173 0.43 5.39 -7.01
C SER A 173 -0.02 5.85 -5.64
N LEU A 174 -1.28 6.28 -5.53
CA LEU A 174 -1.93 6.68 -4.30
C LEU A 174 -3.20 5.85 -4.12
N TYR A 175 -3.23 5.08 -3.04
CA TYR A 175 -4.42 4.31 -2.66
C TYR A 175 -5.18 5.02 -1.54
N PHE A 176 -6.46 5.23 -1.75
CA PHE A 176 -7.33 5.80 -0.74
C PHE A 176 -8.79 5.41 -0.99
N GLN A 177 -9.49 4.95 0.05
CA GLN A 177 -10.93 4.65 0.01
C GLN A 177 -11.38 3.92 -1.26
N ASN A 178 -10.92 2.68 -1.41
CA ASN A 178 -11.31 1.74 -2.47
C ASN A 178 -10.84 2.11 -3.89
N LYS A 179 -9.98 3.12 -4.06
CA LYS A 179 -9.45 3.50 -5.37
C LYS A 179 -7.93 3.64 -5.35
N LEU A 180 -7.29 3.09 -6.37
CA LEU A 180 -5.87 3.29 -6.64
C LEU A 180 -5.72 4.30 -7.77
N PHE A 181 -5.04 5.39 -7.51
CA PHE A 181 -4.84 6.46 -8.49
C PHE A 181 -3.37 6.52 -8.93
N ARG A 182 -3.13 6.93 -10.18
CA ARG A 182 -1.80 7.34 -10.62
C ARG A 182 -1.39 8.62 -9.87
N ALA A 183 -0.21 8.61 -9.25
CA ALA A 183 0.19 9.67 -8.31
C ALA A 183 0.13 11.08 -8.92
N ASN A 184 0.65 11.26 -10.13
CA ASN A 184 0.70 12.58 -10.80
C ASN A 184 -0.63 13.00 -11.46
N ARG A 185 -1.71 12.26 -11.24
CA ARG A 185 -3.06 12.58 -11.72
C ARG A 185 -4.06 12.80 -10.59
N THR A 186 -3.59 12.76 -9.34
CA THR A 186 -4.43 12.74 -8.13
C THR A 186 -4.41 14.09 -7.43
N SER A 187 -5.56 14.50 -6.93
CA SER A 187 -5.72 15.70 -6.09
C SER A 187 -6.57 15.40 -4.88
N LYS A 188 -6.28 16.06 -3.72
CA LYS A 188 -7.15 16.04 -2.55
C LYS A 188 -8.31 17.02 -2.80
N LEU A 189 -9.55 16.53 -2.75
CA LEU A 189 -10.75 17.33 -2.99
C LEU A 189 -11.48 17.73 -1.72
N SER A 190 -11.28 16.99 -0.62
CA SER A 190 -11.95 17.24 0.64
C SER A 190 -11.00 17.03 1.82
N ALA A 191 -11.11 17.92 2.82
CA ALA A 191 -10.42 17.78 4.09
C ALA A 191 -11.18 16.89 5.09
N GLU A 192 -12.51 16.71 4.91
CA GLU A 192 -13.39 16.05 5.87
C GLU A 192 -13.91 14.69 5.39
N ALA A 193 -14.11 14.53 4.07
CA ALA A 193 -14.65 13.30 3.52
C ALA A 193 -13.61 12.16 3.57
N LEU A 194 -14.10 10.94 3.81
CA LEU A 194 -13.23 9.75 3.74
C LEU A 194 -12.75 9.50 2.30
N ASN A 195 -13.59 9.74 1.28
CA ASN A 195 -13.20 9.70 -0.14
C ASN A 195 -12.52 11.02 -0.55
N ALA A 196 -11.44 11.37 0.12
CA ALA A 196 -10.78 12.67 0.03
C ALA A 196 -10.05 12.94 -1.29
N PHE A 197 -9.72 11.91 -2.07
CA PHE A 197 -8.91 12.01 -3.29
C PHE A 197 -9.68 11.63 -4.55
N ASP A 198 -9.31 12.26 -5.66
CA ASP A 198 -9.85 11.95 -6.98
C ASP A 198 -8.84 12.23 -8.08
N SER A 199 -9.06 11.61 -9.25
CA SER A 199 -8.31 11.79 -10.48
C SER A 199 -9.26 12.17 -11.61
N ARG A 200 -9.48 13.49 -11.79
CA ARG A 200 -10.53 14.02 -12.68
C ARG A 200 -10.35 13.69 -14.15
N ASN A 201 -9.11 13.60 -14.61
CA ASN A 201 -8.78 13.48 -16.05
C ASN A 201 -8.13 12.14 -16.39
N TYR A 202 -8.09 11.20 -15.46
CA TYR A 202 -7.52 9.88 -15.66
C TYR A 202 -8.25 8.85 -14.79
N PRO A 203 -8.69 7.72 -15.34
CA PRO A 203 -9.39 6.72 -14.56
C PRO A 203 -8.49 6.15 -13.45
N PRO A 204 -9.05 5.65 -12.35
CA PRO A 204 -8.29 4.92 -11.34
C PRO A 204 -7.53 3.74 -11.97
N LEU A 205 -6.34 3.44 -11.47
CA LEU A 205 -5.56 2.26 -11.86
C LEU A 205 -6.21 0.96 -11.39
N ALA A 206 -6.93 1.03 -10.25
CA ALA A 206 -7.73 -0.06 -9.75
C ALA A 206 -8.90 0.45 -8.90
N GLU A 207 -9.94 -0.39 -8.82
CA GLU A 207 -11.05 -0.22 -7.88
C GLU A 207 -11.14 -1.46 -6.98
N VAL A 208 -11.30 -1.22 -5.68
CA VAL A 208 -11.30 -2.26 -4.65
C VAL A 208 -12.72 -2.48 -4.14
N GLY A 209 -13.19 -3.71 -4.32
CA GLY A 209 -14.44 -4.21 -3.76
C GLY A 209 -14.15 -5.50 -3.01
N VAL A 210 -14.88 -6.58 -3.35
CA VAL A 210 -14.54 -7.92 -2.85
C VAL A 210 -13.18 -8.39 -3.40
N ASN A 211 -12.85 -7.93 -4.62
CA ASN A 211 -11.56 -8.15 -5.27
C ASN A 211 -10.97 -6.81 -5.70
N ILE A 212 -9.67 -6.78 -5.94
CA ILE A 212 -9.00 -5.64 -6.55
C ILE A 212 -9.12 -5.78 -8.08
N ASN A 213 -9.87 -4.88 -8.70
CA ASN A 213 -10.08 -4.85 -10.14
C ASN A 213 -9.14 -3.82 -10.75
N TYR A 214 -8.06 -4.27 -11.40
CA TYR A 214 -7.10 -3.40 -12.08
C TYR A 214 -7.62 -2.99 -13.45
N ASN A 215 -7.54 -1.70 -13.77
CA ASN A 215 -7.91 -1.12 -15.06
C ASN A 215 -6.67 -1.05 -15.96
N TRP A 216 -6.71 -1.79 -17.07
CA TRP A 216 -5.62 -1.86 -18.07
C TRP A 216 -5.97 -1.02 -19.30
#